data_42c4e43ffaf1e45d33528f424d9efcdc
#
_entry.id   42c4e43ffaf1e45d33528f424d9efcdc
#
_cell.length_a   1.000
_cell.length_b   1.000
_cell.length_c   1.000
_cell.angle_alpha   90.00
_cell.angle_beta   90.00
_cell.angle_gamma   90.00
#
_symmetry.space_group_name_H-M   'P 1'
#
loop_
_entity.id
_entity.type
_entity.pdbx_description
1 polymer ?
#
loop_
_entity_poly.entity_id
_entity_poly.type
_entity_poly.pdbx_seq_one_letter_code
_entity_poly.pdbx_strand_id
1 'polypeptide(L)'
;DKTMTSMERALTTLGHKEPDRVPLFLLLTMHGAKELGLTIKEYFSRPEYVVEGQLRMRKKYSNDCYYGLFYTPIEVEAFGAEVLYVDDGPPNSSTPFIHDKSQVFNMVSPKVKETKALHKVLEAIRMLKEKARDEVPIIGVAVSPFSLPVMQMGFEMYLEVLVNHPDVFQHLMRINQEFCIEWSNAQLEAGATAI
;
A
#
# COMPACT_ATOMS: atom_id res chain seq x y z
N ASP A 1 12.69 34.73 2.64
CA ASP A 1 11.56 33.81 2.82
C ASP A 1 12.08 32.44 3.29
N LYS A 2 11.55 31.95 4.39
CA LYS A 2 11.95 30.65 4.94
C LYS A 2 11.38 29.54 4.05
N THR A 3 12.23 28.66 3.53
CA THR A 3 11.80 27.51 2.75
C THR A 3 10.95 26.58 3.64
N MET A 4 9.76 26.18 3.16
CA MET A 4 8.88 25.25 3.86
C MET A 4 9.48 23.85 3.91
N THR A 5 9.23 23.12 5.00
CA THR A 5 9.43 21.66 5.01
C THR A 5 8.44 21.00 4.06
N SER A 6 8.70 19.75 3.68
CA SER A 6 7.75 18.99 2.84
C SER A 6 6.38 18.84 3.53
N MET A 7 6.34 18.66 4.86
CA MET A 7 5.10 18.60 5.63
C MET A 7 4.36 19.94 5.60
N GLU A 8 5.04 21.04 5.88
CA GLU A 8 4.44 22.39 5.82
C GLU A 8 3.86 22.68 4.43
N ARG A 9 4.60 22.32 3.38
CA ARG A 9 4.18 22.51 1.98
C ARG A 9 2.93 21.70 1.66
N ALA A 10 2.91 20.41 2.05
CA ALA A 10 1.76 19.55 1.84
C ALA A 10 0.52 20.06 2.58
N LEU A 11 0.66 20.39 3.87
CA LEU A 11 -0.46 20.88 4.68
C LEU A 11 -0.97 22.24 4.22
N THR A 12 -0.09 23.13 3.76
CA THR A 12 -0.47 24.41 3.19
C THR A 12 -1.33 24.22 1.94
N THR A 13 -0.92 23.31 1.06
CA THR A 13 -1.67 22.97 -0.17
C THR A 13 -3.02 22.33 0.16
N LEU A 14 -3.06 21.39 1.09
CA LEU A 14 -4.31 20.76 1.53
C LEU A 14 -5.25 21.74 2.22
N GLY A 15 -4.70 22.78 2.85
CA GLY A 15 -5.45 23.89 3.43
C GLY A 15 -5.90 24.94 2.41
N HIS A 16 -5.80 24.65 1.10
CA HIS A 16 -6.15 25.57 0.00
C HIS A 16 -5.41 26.92 0.06
N LYS A 17 -4.17 26.90 0.53
CA LYS A 17 -3.27 28.06 0.54
C LYS A 17 -2.09 27.82 -0.38
N GLU A 18 -1.47 28.91 -0.85
CA GLU A 18 -0.32 28.84 -1.74
C GLU A 18 0.95 28.45 -0.95
N PRO A 19 1.59 27.31 -1.27
CA PRO A 19 2.89 26.94 -0.71
C PRO A 19 4.04 27.69 -1.42
N ASP A 20 5.28 27.51 -0.91
CA ASP A 20 6.49 28.05 -1.56
C ASP A 20 6.73 27.46 -2.96
N ARG A 21 6.27 26.23 -3.21
CA ARG A 21 6.20 25.55 -4.51
C ARG A 21 5.17 24.43 -4.46
N VAL A 22 4.78 23.91 -5.61
CA VAL A 22 3.88 22.74 -5.68
C VAL A 22 4.55 21.52 -5.04
N PRO A 23 3.86 20.83 -4.11
CA PRO A 23 4.37 19.58 -3.55
C PRO A 23 4.54 18.50 -4.61
N LEU A 24 5.66 17.83 -4.60
CA LEU A 24 5.96 16.73 -5.52
C LEU A 24 5.82 15.39 -4.81
N PHE A 25 4.72 14.70 -5.07
CA PHE A 25 4.46 13.36 -4.54
C PHE A 25 4.69 12.32 -5.63
N LEU A 26 5.90 11.77 -5.67
CA LEU A 26 6.28 10.73 -6.62
C LEU A 26 5.94 9.35 -6.04
N LEU A 27 5.18 8.56 -6.77
CA LEU A 27 4.87 7.17 -6.42
C LEU A 27 6.08 6.27 -6.72
N LEU A 28 7.10 6.38 -5.89
CA LEU A 28 8.35 5.63 -5.99
C LEU A 28 8.29 4.41 -5.05
N THR A 29 7.69 3.32 -5.50
CA THR A 29 7.50 2.12 -4.69
C THR A 29 8.65 1.13 -4.82
N MET A 30 8.87 0.55 -6.00
CA MET A 30 9.89 -0.48 -6.25
C MET A 30 11.25 0.08 -6.70
N HIS A 31 11.31 1.36 -7.07
CA HIS A 31 12.50 1.97 -7.67
C HIS A 31 13.70 2.02 -6.73
N GLY A 32 13.46 1.98 -5.42
CA GLY A 32 14.51 1.90 -4.41
C GLY A 32 15.36 0.63 -4.52
N ALA A 33 14.84 -0.45 -5.09
CA ALA A 33 15.59 -1.66 -5.35
C ALA A 33 16.82 -1.37 -6.23
N LYS A 34 16.64 -0.58 -7.28
CA LYS A 34 17.73 -0.18 -8.17
C LYS A 34 18.77 0.70 -7.46
N GLU A 35 18.33 1.62 -6.61
CA GLU A 35 19.22 2.48 -5.84
C GLU A 35 20.12 1.67 -4.85
N LEU A 36 19.64 0.51 -4.40
CA LEU A 36 20.36 -0.37 -3.48
C LEU A 36 21.10 -1.51 -4.18
N GLY A 37 20.92 -1.68 -5.50
CA GLY A 37 21.48 -2.82 -6.24
C GLY A 37 20.83 -4.16 -5.86
N LEU A 38 19.59 -4.15 -5.42
CA LEU A 38 18.81 -5.33 -5.03
C LEU A 38 17.82 -5.74 -6.11
N THR A 39 17.42 -7.01 -6.12
CA THR A 39 16.23 -7.43 -6.85
C THR A 39 14.98 -6.86 -6.19
N ILE A 40 13.88 -6.76 -6.92
CA ILE A 40 12.61 -6.27 -6.37
C ILE A 40 12.12 -7.19 -5.22
N LYS A 41 12.30 -8.50 -5.37
CA LYS A 41 11.98 -9.48 -4.32
C LYS A 41 12.78 -9.25 -3.04
N GLU A 42 14.09 -9.05 -3.16
CA GLU A 42 14.95 -8.74 -2.02
C GLU A 42 14.56 -7.41 -1.37
N TYR A 43 14.33 -6.39 -2.20
CA TYR A 43 13.94 -5.06 -1.73
C TYR A 43 12.69 -5.09 -0.85
N PHE A 44 11.65 -5.80 -1.29
CA PHE A 44 10.42 -5.92 -0.51
C PHE A 44 10.46 -6.98 0.60
N SER A 45 11.55 -7.72 0.73
CA SER A 45 11.68 -8.75 1.77
C SER A 45 11.90 -8.19 3.17
N ARG A 46 12.42 -6.96 3.29
CA ARG A 46 12.73 -6.33 4.56
C ARG A 46 12.32 -4.87 4.60
N PRO A 47 11.71 -4.41 5.70
CA PRO A 47 11.35 -3.00 5.86
C PRO A 47 12.56 -2.07 5.79
N GLU A 48 13.72 -2.47 6.32
CA GLU A 48 14.97 -1.67 6.30
C GLU A 48 15.40 -1.31 4.89
N TYR A 49 15.26 -2.22 3.93
CA TYR A 49 15.61 -1.96 2.53
C TYR A 49 14.70 -0.90 1.91
N VAL A 50 13.40 -1.01 2.15
CA VAL A 50 12.43 -0.03 1.64
C VAL A 50 12.66 1.34 2.26
N VAL A 51 12.91 1.40 3.56
CA VAL A 51 13.21 2.66 4.26
C VAL A 51 14.47 3.32 3.66
N GLU A 52 15.56 2.57 3.52
CA GLU A 52 16.79 3.10 2.93
C GLU A 52 16.57 3.54 1.47
N GLY A 53 15.84 2.77 0.69
CA GLY A 53 15.47 3.14 -0.68
C GLY A 53 14.70 4.45 -0.74
N GLN A 54 13.69 4.63 0.12
CA GLN A 54 12.92 5.86 0.20
C GLN A 54 13.77 7.07 0.60
N LEU A 55 14.67 6.90 1.55
CA LEU A 55 15.59 7.96 1.98
C LEU A 55 16.51 8.39 0.82
N ARG A 56 17.10 7.43 0.11
CA ARG A 56 17.96 7.73 -1.05
C ARG A 56 17.22 8.38 -2.20
N MET A 57 16.05 7.86 -2.54
CA MET A 57 15.23 8.42 -3.61
C MET A 57 14.81 9.86 -3.30
N ARG A 58 14.37 10.13 -2.08
CA ARG A 58 14.02 11.50 -1.69
C ARG A 58 15.21 12.45 -1.76
N LYS A 59 16.39 12.01 -1.32
CA LYS A 59 17.63 12.79 -1.47
C LYS A 59 17.96 13.08 -2.92
N LYS A 60 17.71 12.14 -3.82
CA LYS A 60 18.02 12.24 -5.25
C LYS A 60 17.01 13.10 -6.01
N TYR A 61 15.73 12.94 -5.73
CA TYR A 61 14.65 13.55 -6.51
C TYR A 61 13.98 14.75 -5.82
N SER A 62 14.29 15.01 -4.57
CA SER A 62 13.71 16.11 -3.78
C SER A 62 12.18 16.10 -3.72
N ASN A 63 11.57 14.92 -3.77
CA ASN A 63 10.13 14.76 -3.61
C ASN A 63 9.68 14.99 -2.16
N ASP A 64 8.41 15.29 -1.98
CA ASP A 64 7.87 15.81 -0.72
C ASP A 64 7.17 14.77 0.15
N CYS A 65 7.40 13.49 -0.10
CA CYS A 65 6.83 12.42 0.72
C CYS A 65 7.73 11.20 0.75
N TYR A 66 7.46 10.33 1.73
CA TYR A 66 7.85 8.92 1.70
C TYR A 66 6.63 8.07 1.45
N TYR A 67 6.76 7.04 0.61
CA TYR A 67 5.78 5.97 0.56
C TYR A 67 6.19 4.84 1.50
N GLY A 68 5.23 4.26 2.19
CA GLY A 68 5.44 3.03 2.94
C GLY A 68 5.81 1.85 2.02
N LEU A 69 6.17 0.73 2.61
CA LEU A 69 6.39 -0.51 1.87
C LEU A 69 5.07 -0.90 1.19
N PHE A 70 5.07 -0.98 -0.13
CA PHE A 70 3.88 -1.27 -0.91
C PHE A 70 4.22 -2.04 -2.18
N TYR A 71 3.46 -3.09 -2.43
CA TYR A 71 3.28 -3.73 -3.73
C TYR A 71 1.82 -4.15 -3.86
N THR A 72 1.26 -4.03 -5.05
CA THR A 72 -0.19 -4.17 -5.28
C THR A 72 -0.81 -5.44 -4.67
N PRO A 73 -0.19 -6.64 -4.77
CA PRO A 73 -0.80 -7.85 -4.22
C PRO A 73 -0.62 -8.07 -2.71
N ILE A 74 -0.10 -7.11 -1.96
CA ILE A 74 0.16 -7.32 -0.52
C ILE A 74 -1.12 -7.63 0.28
N GLU A 75 -2.24 -7.02 -0.07
CA GLU A 75 -3.52 -7.27 0.59
C GLU A 75 -4.03 -8.68 0.28
N VAL A 76 -3.94 -9.14 -0.97
CA VAL A 76 -4.35 -10.52 -1.29
C VAL A 76 -3.40 -11.56 -0.73
N GLU A 77 -2.12 -11.22 -0.55
CA GLU A 77 -1.19 -12.04 0.23
C GLU A 77 -1.67 -12.21 1.68
N ALA A 78 -2.23 -11.16 2.27
CA ALA A 78 -2.86 -11.23 3.59
C ALA A 78 -4.06 -12.19 3.61
N PHE A 79 -4.82 -12.31 2.52
CA PHE A 79 -5.89 -13.30 2.35
C PHE A 79 -5.37 -14.72 2.03
N GLY A 80 -4.06 -14.93 1.92
CA GLY A 80 -3.43 -16.23 1.66
C GLY A 80 -3.04 -16.49 0.21
N ALA A 81 -3.16 -15.49 -0.68
CA ALA A 81 -2.72 -15.63 -2.08
C ALA A 81 -1.20 -15.57 -2.21
N GLU A 82 -0.69 -16.17 -3.27
CA GLU A 82 0.73 -16.11 -3.62
C GLU A 82 1.04 -14.82 -4.41
N VAL A 83 2.26 -14.33 -4.23
CA VAL A 83 2.81 -13.18 -4.97
C VAL A 83 3.82 -13.67 -5.99
N LEU A 84 3.68 -13.21 -7.23
CA LEU A 84 4.65 -13.43 -8.30
C LEU A 84 5.63 -12.27 -8.37
N TYR A 85 6.92 -12.58 -8.25
CA TYR A 85 8.00 -11.64 -8.48
C TYR A 85 8.60 -11.87 -9.85
N VAL A 86 8.80 -10.77 -10.59
CA VAL A 86 9.49 -10.77 -11.88
C VAL A 86 10.74 -9.92 -11.77
N ASP A 87 11.74 -10.19 -12.62
CA ASP A 87 13.05 -9.52 -12.53
C ASP A 87 12.99 -8.04 -12.92
N ASP A 88 12.08 -7.67 -13.80
CA ASP A 88 11.99 -6.32 -14.36
C ASP A 88 10.54 -5.81 -14.37
N GLY A 89 9.96 -5.71 -13.19
CA GLY A 89 8.60 -5.20 -13.05
C GLY A 89 8.04 -5.32 -11.63
N PRO A 90 6.84 -4.75 -11.41
CA PRO A 90 6.20 -4.82 -10.11
C PRO A 90 5.77 -6.25 -9.76
N PRO A 91 5.76 -6.60 -8.48
CA PRO A 91 5.14 -7.85 -8.03
C PRO A 91 3.66 -7.90 -8.45
N ASN A 92 3.21 -9.07 -8.85
CA ASN A 92 1.83 -9.33 -9.26
C ASN A 92 1.19 -10.42 -8.40
N SER A 93 -0.14 -10.41 -8.36
CA SER A 93 -0.88 -11.54 -7.80
C SER A 93 -0.72 -12.75 -8.70
N SER A 94 -0.59 -13.93 -8.08
CA SER A 94 -0.63 -15.21 -8.76
C SER A 94 -2.07 -15.56 -9.14
N THR A 95 -2.34 -16.84 -9.37
CA THR A 95 -3.69 -17.34 -9.64
C THR A 95 -4.66 -16.88 -8.54
N PRO A 96 -5.85 -16.38 -8.89
CA PRO A 96 -6.87 -16.02 -7.91
C PRO A 96 -7.19 -17.21 -7.00
N PHE A 97 -7.42 -16.95 -5.71
CA PHE A 97 -7.70 -18.01 -4.73
C PHE A 97 -9.20 -18.33 -4.60
N ILE A 98 -10.07 -17.48 -5.13
CA ILE A 98 -11.50 -17.76 -5.24
C ILE A 98 -11.75 -18.39 -6.61
N HIS A 99 -12.05 -19.69 -6.62
CA HIS A 99 -12.32 -20.48 -7.83
C HIS A 99 -13.80 -20.65 -8.10
N ASP A 100 -14.62 -20.49 -7.08
CA ASP A 100 -16.07 -20.52 -7.13
C ASP A 100 -16.63 -19.40 -6.28
N LYS A 101 -17.61 -18.67 -6.82
CA LYS A 101 -18.22 -17.50 -6.14
C LYS A 101 -18.85 -17.83 -4.79
N SER A 102 -19.29 -19.07 -4.58
CA SER A 102 -19.85 -19.51 -3.30
C SER A 102 -18.83 -19.52 -2.15
N GLN A 103 -17.54 -19.58 -2.46
CA GLN A 103 -16.47 -19.51 -1.46
C GLN A 103 -16.50 -18.19 -0.68
N VAL A 104 -17.03 -17.13 -1.27
CA VAL A 104 -17.14 -15.81 -0.63
C VAL A 104 -17.90 -15.90 0.69
N PHE A 105 -18.94 -16.72 0.78
CA PHE A 105 -19.75 -16.88 2.00
C PHE A 105 -18.98 -17.48 3.18
N ASN A 106 -17.86 -18.16 2.93
CA ASN A 106 -17.00 -18.76 3.94
C ASN A 106 -15.72 -17.94 4.20
N MET A 107 -15.53 -16.84 3.49
CA MET A 107 -14.36 -15.98 3.68
C MET A 107 -14.45 -15.23 5.00
N VAL A 108 -13.28 -15.04 5.62
CA VAL A 108 -13.11 -14.24 6.82
C VAL A 108 -12.08 -13.15 6.53
N SER A 109 -12.35 -11.95 7.00
CA SER A 109 -11.39 -10.85 6.92
C SER A 109 -10.12 -11.24 7.71
N PRO A 110 -8.94 -11.23 7.09
CA PRO A 110 -7.69 -11.49 7.80
C PRO A 110 -7.44 -10.40 8.85
N LYS A 111 -6.89 -10.81 9.99
CA LYS A 111 -6.50 -9.88 11.05
C LYS A 111 -5.11 -9.33 10.79
N VAL A 112 -4.97 -8.01 10.79
CA VAL A 112 -3.68 -7.34 10.53
C VAL A 112 -2.61 -7.83 11.51
N LYS A 113 -2.95 -7.95 12.79
CA LYS A 113 -2.02 -8.41 13.84
C LYS A 113 -1.48 -9.83 13.63
N GLU A 114 -2.22 -10.67 12.91
CA GLU A 114 -1.88 -12.07 12.67
C GLU A 114 -1.18 -12.30 11.31
N THR A 115 -1.03 -11.25 10.51
CA THR A 115 -0.55 -11.34 9.13
C THR A 115 0.86 -10.79 8.99
N LYS A 116 1.86 -11.67 8.85
CA LYS A 116 3.28 -11.30 8.75
C LYS A 116 3.59 -10.34 7.60
N ALA A 117 2.99 -10.54 6.44
CA ALA A 117 3.20 -9.67 5.28
C ALA A 117 2.87 -8.21 5.59
N LEU A 118 1.81 -7.97 6.36
CA LEU A 118 1.38 -6.63 6.74
C LEU A 118 2.27 -6.02 7.84
N HIS A 119 2.86 -6.84 8.71
CA HIS A 119 3.75 -6.35 9.76
C HIS A 119 4.99 -5.65 9.22
N LYS A 120 5.59 -6.13 8.13
CA LYS A 120 6.76 -5.46 7.52
C LYS A 120 6.41 -4.08 6.98
N VAL A 121 5.18 -3.88 6.49
CA VAL A 121 4.68 -2.56 6.07
C VAL A 121 4.58 -1.62 7.25
N LEU A 122 3.96 -2.08 8.34
CA LEU A 122 3.80 -1.27 9.56
C LEU A 122 5.16 -0.90 10.17
N GLU A 123 6.11 -1.83 10.15
CA GLU A 123 7.46 -1.59 10.63
C GLU A 123 8.20 -0.55 9.76
N ALA A 124 8.09 -0.66 8.44
CA ALA A 124 8.64 0.34 7.53
C ALA A 124 8.05 1.74 7.78
N ILE A 125 6.74 1.84 8.00
CA ILE A 125 6.08 3.11 8.33
C ILE A 125 6.63 3.68 9.65
N ARG A 126 6.77 2.87 10.71
CA ARG A 126 7.35 3.31 11.99
C ARG A 126 8.77 3.85 11.82
N MET A 127 9.60 3.14 11.08
CA MET A 127 10.97 3.55 10.79
C MET A 127 11.02 4.86 9.99
N LEU A 128 10.15 5.01 8.98
CA LEU A 128 10.04 6.25 8.22
C LEU A 128 9.54 7.41 9.09
N LYS A 129 8.58 7.17 9.98
CA LYS A 129 8.09 8.17 10.93
C LYS A 129 9.21 8.72 11.80
N GLU A 130 10.07 7.86 12.30
CA GLU A 130 11.24 8.25 13.09
C GLU A 130 12.23 9.09 12.26
N LYS A 131 12.51 8.67 11.03
CA LYS A 131 13.42 9.38 10.12
C LYS A 131 12.86 10.70 9.60
N ALA A 132 11.56 10.78 9.40
CA ALA A 132 10.88 11.97 8.87
C ALA A 132 10.84 13.14 9.87
N ARG A 133 10.91 12.89 11.16
CA ARG A 133 10.88 13.91 12.23
C ARG A 133 9.73 14.93 12.09
N ASP A 134 8.58 14.47 11.63
CA ASP A 134 7.40 15.30 11.31
C ASP A 134 7.64 16.37 10.21
N GLU A 135 8.74 16.29 9.48
CA GLU A 135 9.07 17.21 8.40
C GLU A 135 8.70 16.70 7.00
N VAL A 136 8.39 15.40 6.88
CA VAL A 136 8.06 14.73 5.61
C VAL A 136 6.81 13.88 5.79
N PRO A 137 5.78 14.07 4.95
CA PRO A 137 4.62 13.19 4.96
C PRO A 137 4.98 11.75 4.61
N ILE A 138 4.34 10.80 5.29
CA ILE A 138 4.44 9.37 5.00
C ILE A 138 3.11 8.91 4.46
N ILE A 139 3.10 8.39 3.24
CA ILE A 139 1.90 7.95 2.57
C ILE A 139 1.80 6.43 2.69
N GLY A 140 0.76 5.98 3.38
CA GLY A 140 0.34 4.58 3.36
C GLY A 140 -0.50 4.31 2.11
N VAL A 141 -0.61 3.05 1.73
CA VAL A 141 -1.38 2.63 0.56
C VAL A 141 -2.29 1.48 0.93
N ALA A 142 -3.53 1.55 0.50
CA ALA A 142 -4.50 0.47 0.60
C ALA A 142 -5.28 0.36 -0.71
N VAL A 143 -5.43 -0.86 -1.21
CA VAL A 143 -6.29 -1.12 -2.36
C VAL A 143 -7.74 -1.06 -1.90
N SER A 144 -8.60 -0.42 -2.69
CA SER A 144 -10.00 -0.25 -2.29
C SER A 144 -10.74 -1.61 -2.20
N PRO A 145 -11.79 -1.69 -1.36
CA PRO A 145 -12.64 -2.88 -1.29
C PRO A 145 -13.23 -3.30 -2.65
N PHE A 146 -13.48 -2.32 -3.50
CA PHE A 146 -14.04 -2.52 -4.84
C PHE A 146 -13.03 -3.03 -5.85
N SER A 147 -11.73 -2.73 -5.67
CA SER A 147 -10.65 -3.16 -6.56
C SER A 147 -10.05 -4.52 -6.18
N LEU A 148 -10.06 -4.87 -4.90
CA LEU A 148 -9.51 -6.14 -4.40
C LEU A 148 -10.03 -7.39 -5.13
N PRO A 149 -11.33 -7.49 -5.49
CA PRO A 149 -11.87 -8.71 -6.08
C PRO A 149 -11.23 -9.12 -7.41
N VAL A 150 -10.68 -8.18 -8.16
CA VAL A 150 -9.94 -8.51 -9.39
C VAL A 150 -8.79 -9.46 -9.11
N MET A 151 -8.07 -9.27 -8.01
CA MET A 151 -6.98 -10.14 -7.58
C MET A 151 -7.47 -11.37 -6.79
N GLN A 152 -8.63 -11.27 -6.13
CA GLN A 152 -9.19 -12.36 -5.33
C GLN A 152 -9.83 -13.45 -6.18
N MET A 153 -10.55 -13.08 -7.26
CA MET A 153 -11.34 -14.02 -8.07
C MET A 153 -11.12 -13.90 -9.58
N GLY A 154 -10.34 -12.93 -10.03
CA GLY A 154 -10.17 -12.62 -11.45
C GLY A 154 -11.26 -11.70 -12.00
N PHE A 155 -10.94 -11.02 -13.08
CA PHE A 155 -11.80 -9.96 -13.64
C PHE A 155 -13.15 -10.48 -14.15
N GLU A 156 -13.15 -11.61 -14.86
CA GLU A 156 -14.38 -12.17 -15.45
C GLU A 156 -15.39 -12.59 -14.37
N MET A 157 -14.94 -13.36 -13.38
CA MET A 157 -15.80 -13.78 -12.27
C MET A 157 -16.30 -12.58 -11.47
N TYR A 158 -15.44 -11.57 -11.26
CA TYR A 158 -15.83 -10.37 -10.54
C TYR A 158 -16.94 -9.59 -11.28
N LEU A 159 -16.82 -9.43 -12.60
CA LEU A 159 -17.88 -8.80 -13.39
C LEU A 159 -19.20 -9.58 -13.34
N GLU A 160 -19.13 -10.90 -13.42
CA GLU A 160 -20.32 -11.75 -13.27
C GLU A 160 -20.98 -11.56 -11.91
N VAL A 161 -20.17 -11.58 -10.83
CA VAL A 161 -20.65 -11.37 -9.47
C VAL A 161 -21.29 -9.99 -9.32
N LEU A 162 -20.63 -8.96 -9.81
CA LEU A 162 -21.11 -7.58 -9.73
C LEU A 162 -22.48 -7.39 -10.41
N VAL A 163 -22.68 -8.01 -11.56
CA VAL A 163 -23.89 -7.81 -12.38
C VAL A 163 -25.01 -8.79 -11.99
N ASN A 164 -24.67 -10.05 -11.76
CA ASN A 164 -25.66 -11.13 -11.67
C ASN A 164 -25.84 -11.72 -10.26
N HIS A 165 -24.93 -11.44 -9.32
CA HIS A 165 -24.95 -12.04 -7.98
C HIS A 165 -24.81 -10.98 -6.87
N PRO A 166 -25.84 -10.14 -6.66
CA PRO A 166 -25.76 -9.03 -5.70
C PRO A 166 -25.58 -9.49 -4.25
N ASP A 167 -26.04 -10.67 -3.89
CA ASP A 167 -25.84 -11.29 -2.58
C ASP A 167 -24.35 -11.63 -2.32
N VAL A 168 -23.70 -12.24 -3.28
CA VAL A 168 -22.26 -12.54 -3.25
C VAL A 168 -21.44 -11.25 -3.22
N PHE A 169 -21.81 -10.29 -4.09
CA PHE A 169 -21.14 -8.98 -4.17
C PHE A 169 -21.19 -8.23 -2.83
N GLN A 170 -22.38 -8.14 -2.23
CA GLN A 170 -22.55 -7.44 -0.95
C GLN A 170 -21.75 -8.10 0.17
N HIS A 171 -21.71 -9.42 0.21
CA HIS A 171 -20.96 -10.16 1.21
C HIS A 171 -19.44 -9.93 1.04
N LEU A 172 -18.95 -10.01 -0.20
CA LEU A 172 -17.55 -9.75 -0.53
C LEU A 172 -17.14 -8.32 -0.16
N MET A 173 -17.97 -7.32 -0.49
CA MET A 173 -17.71 -5.94 -0.13
C MET A 173 -17.64 -5.73 1.38
N ARG A 174 -18.48 -6.40 2.14
CA ARG A 174 -18.46 -6.32 3.61
C ARG A 174 -17.14 -6.83 4.17
N ILE A 175 -16.66 -7.99 3.71
CA ILE A 175 -15.38 -8.57 4.13
C ILE A 175 -14.22 -7.64 3.75
N ASN A 176 -14.20 -7.17 2.50
CA ASN A 176 -13.14 -6.30 2.02
C ASN A 176 -13.14 -4.93 2.71
N GLN A 177 -14.31 -4.36 3.02
CA GLN A 177 -14.40 -3.13 3.81
C GLN A 177 -13.86 -3.31 5.22
N GLU A 178 -14.25 -4.38 5.90
CA GLU A 178 -13.74 -4.68 7.24
C GLU A 178 -12.21 -4.74 7.25
N PHE A 179 -11.64 -5.46 6.28
CA PHE A 179 -10.20 -5.55 6.12
C PHE A 179 -9.55 -4.21 5.81
N CYS A 180 -10.06 -3.46 4.82
CA CYS A 180 -9.48 -2.19 4.42
C CYS A 180 -9.53 -1.13 5.51
N ILE A 181 -10.59 -1.11 6.32
CA ILE A 181 -10.71 -0.19 7.47
C ILE A 181 -9.64 -0.54 8.53
N GLU A 182 -9.55 -1.79 8.92
CA GLU A 182 -8.54 -2.24 9.88
C GLU A 182 -7.12 -1.97 9.37
N TRP A 183 -6.87 -2.26 8.10
CA TRP A 183 -5.57 -2.05 7.45
C TRP A 183 -5.18 -0.57 7.38
N SER A 184 -6.10 0.29 6.96
CA SER A 184 -5.86 1.74 6.91
C SER A 184 -5.60 2.31 8.29
N ASN A 185 -6.40 1.93 9.28
CA ASN A 185 -6.21 2.38 10.67
C ASN A 185 -4.86 1.92 11.23
N ALA A 186 -4.47 0.67 10.97
CA ALA A 186 -3.17 0.16 11.42
C ALA A 186 -1.99 0.95 10.82
N GLN A 187 -2.07 1.34 9.55
CA GLN A 187 -1.05 2.18 8.92
C GLN A 187 -1.01 3.60 9.53
N LEU A 188 -2.16 4.22 9.78
CA LEU A 188 -2.23 5.52 10.45
C LEU A 188 -1.66 5.46 11.88
N GLU A 189 -2.01 4.43 12.64
CA GLU A 189 -1.46 4.20 13.99
C GLU A 189 0.05 3.97 13.99
N ALA A 190 0.58 3.32 12.94
CA ALA A 190 2.01 3.12 12.77
C ALA A 190 2.79 4.42 12.44
N GLY A 191 2.09 5.46 11.99
CA GLY A 191 2.67 6.76 11.73
C GLY A 191 2.48 7.30 10.31
N ALA A 192 1.67 6.66 9.46
CA ALA A 192 1.32 7.24 8.16
C ALA A 192 0.58 8.57 8.37
N THR A 193 0.93 9.55 7.55
CA THR A 193 0.29 10.86 7.55
C THR A 193 -1.06 10.82 6.85
N ALA A 194 -1.15 10.02 5.81
CA ALA A 194 -2.35 9.80 4.99
C ALA A 194 -2.31 8.40 4.34
N ILE A 195 -3.47 7.95 3.85
CA ILE A 195 -3.63 6.72 3.09
C ILE A 195 -4.12 7.08 1.69
#